data_4835b6555f5945061886b5b0d55d19c3
#
_entry.id   4835b6555f5945061886b5b0d55d19c3
#
_cell.length_a   1.000
_cell.length_b   1.000
_cell.length_c   1.000
_cell.angle_alpha   90.00
_cell.angle_beta   90.00
_cell.angle_gamma   90.00
#
_symmetry.space_group_name_H-M   'P 1'
#
loop_
_entity.id
_entity.type
_entity.pdbx_description
1 polymer ?
#
loop_
_entity_poly.entity_id
_entity_poly.type
_entity_poly.pdbx_seq_one_letter_code
_entity_poly.pdbx_strand_id
1 'polypeptide(L)'
;DELMVLNMVRQGLFGEVVHCQGGYRHDLREEVSTGREMRHYRFRNYLYRNCENYPTHELGPIANVLDINRGNRMLTLVSVASKAAGLHEYLLREKGPDYDAANMNFAQGDVVTTIIKCARGETICLTLDTTLPRAYSRGFHVQGTKGMYMEDNKSVFLDGKDNEYDFKWNERWNSAEEYREKYDHPVWKKYLAEGVRGGHDGMDWLVFRSFFDAAKAGAPAPIDVYDAAAWMSISCLSEQSVAMGGAPVAIPDFTNGKWMERAPWQP
;
A
#
# COMPACT_ATOMS: atom_id res chain seq x y z
N ASP A 1 -7.78 7.56 -6.92
CA ASP A 1 -8.03 6.31 -7.67
C ASP A 1 -8.56 5.19 -6.78
N GLU A 2 -8.02 4.97 -5.57
CA GLU A 2 -8.37 3.84 -4.72
C GLU A 2 -9.87 3.78 -4.36
N LEU A 3 -10.49 4.94 -4.05
CA LEU A 3 -11.94 4.99 -3.78
C LEU A 3 -12.77 4.69 -5.03
N MET A 4 -12.33 5.12 -6.23
CA MET A 4 -12.98 4.75 -7.48
C MET A 4 -12.92 3.25 -7.71
N VAL A 5 -11.74 2.66 -7.55
CA VAL A 5 -11.53 1.22 -7.70
C VAL A 5 -12.34 0.42 -6.68
N LEU A 6 -12.36 0.85 -5.42
CA LEU A 6 -13.22 0.25 -4.39
C LEU A 6 -14.69 0.27 -4.83
N ASN A 7 -15.18 1.40 -5.32
CA ASN A 7 -16.55 1.54 -5.80
C ASN A 7 -16.83 0.61 -7.00
N MET A 8 -15.89 0.48 -7.93
CA MET A 8 -16.00 -0.46 -9.07
C MET A 8 -16.05 -1.92 -8.60
N VAL A 9 -15.20 -2.30 -7.64
CA VAL A 9 -15.21 -3.64 -7.03
C VAL A 9 -16.55 -3.91 -6.34
N ARG A 10 -17.06 -2.96 -5.54
CA ARG A 10 -18.36 -3.07 -4.86
C ARG A 10 -19.54 -3.21 -5.83
N GLN A 11 -19.43 -2.64 -7.02
CA GLN A 11 -20.42 -2.81 -8.10
C GLN A 11 -20.21 -4.07 -8.94
N GLY A 12 -19.21 -4.90 -8.61
CA GLY A 12 -18.96 -6.18 -9.25
C GLY A 12 -18.31 -6.12 -10.63
N LEU A 13 -17.77 -4.95 -11.04
CA LEU A 13 -17.16 -4.78 -12.36
C LEU A 13 -15.94 -5.68 -12.56
N PHE A 14 -15.19 -5.95 -11.49
CA PHE A 14 -13.98 -6.80 -11.57
C PHE A 14 -14.27 -8.28 -11.31
N GLY A 15 -15.54 -8.63 -11.06
CA GLY A 15 -15.89 -9.99 -10.66
C GLY A 15 -15.34 -10.36 -9.30
N GLU A 16 -14.84 -11.60 -9.14
CA GLU A 16 -14.16 -12.05 -7.93
C GLU A 16 -12.70 -11.54 -7.95
N VAL A 17 -12.30 -10.76 -6.94
CA VAL A 17 -10.92 -10.29 -6.81
C VAL A 17 -10.04 -11.45 -6.36
N VAL A 18 -8.93 -11.69 -7.05
CA VAL A 18 -8.05 -12.82 -6.80
C VAL A 18 -6.64 -12.39 -6.35
N HIS A 19 -6.22 -11.16 -6.73
CA HIS A 19 -4.90 -10.65 -6.43
C HIS A 19 -4.90 -9.13 -6.31
N CYS A 20 -4.10 -8.60 -5.38
CA CYS A 20 -3.82 -7.19 -5.26
C CYS A 20 -2.31 -6.96 -5.14
N GLN A 21 -1.84 -5.82 -5.64
CA GLN A 21 -0.47 -5.36 -5.44
C GLN A 21 -0.47 -3.94 -4.92
N GLY A 22 0.61 -3.58 -4.25
CA GLY A 22 0.86 -2.22 -3.83
C GLY A 22 2.21 -2.09 -3.14
N GLY A 23 2.51 -0.93 -2.62
CA GLY A 23 3.76 -0.71 -1.91
C GLY A 23 4.02 0.74 -1.59
N TYR A 24 5.15 0.99 -0.99
CA TYR A 24 5.68 2.34 -0.81
C TYR A 24 6.96 2.47 -1.62
N ARG A 25 6.80 3.01 -2.83
CA ARG A 25 7.87 3.17 -3.82
C ARG A 25 8.16 4.65 -3.98
N HIS A 26 9.09 5.16 -3.18
CA HIS A 26 9.40 6.58 -3.06
C HIS A 26 10.90 6.78 -2.86
N ASP A 27 11.54 7.56 -3.71
CA ASP A 27 12.94 7.92 -3.50
C ASP A 27 13.08 8.82 -2.25
N LEU A 28 13.55 8.24 -1.16
CA LEU A 28 13.76 8.92 0.12
C LEU A 28 15.25 9.06 0.47
N ARG A 29 16.15 8.88 -0.48
CA ARG A 29 17.60 8.90 -0.22
C ARG A 29 18.04 10.21 0.42
N GLU A 30 17.55 11.34 -0.07
CA GLU A 30 17.85 12.66 0.51
C GLU A 30 17.35 12.76 1.96
N GLU A 31 16.07 12.43 2.19
CA GLU A 31 15.44 12.48 3.51
C GLU A 31 16.16 11.57 4.52
N VAL A 32 16.48 10.34 4.11
CA VAL A 32 17.20 9.39 4.97
C VAL A 32 18.63 9.83 5.20
N SER A 33 19.30 10.42 4.21
CA SER A 33 20.70 10.89 4.32
C SER A 33 20.89 11.99 5.36
N THR A 34 19.88 12.82 5.60
CA THR A 34 19.85 13.86 6.63
C THR A 34 19.24 13.39 7.95
N GLY A 35 18.95 12.11 8.04
CA GLY A 35 18.20 11.54 9.16
C GLY A 35 18.88 11.64 10.51
N ARG A 36 20.21 11.77 10.54
CA ARG A 36 20.97 11.98 11.78
C ARG A 36 20.77 13.37 12.35
N GLU A 37 20.93 14.38 11.52
CA GLU A 37 20.80 15.80 11.86
C GLU A 37 19.36 16.14 12.21
N MET A 38 18.42 15.60 11.43
CA MET A 38 16.98 15.83 11.57
C MET A 38 16.31 14.87 12.55
N ARG A 39 17.04 13.92 13.12
CA ARG A 39 16.51 12.83 13.99
C ARG A 39 15.41 12.04 13.32
N HIS A 40 15.47 11.85 12.03
CA HIS A 40 14.46 11.13 11.26
C HIS A 40 14.51 9.62 11.59
N TYR A 41 13.36 9.04 11.90
CA TYR A 41 13.26 7.64 12.38
C TYR A 41 13.76 6.62 11.35
N ARG A 42 13.63 6.88 10.04
CA ARG A 42 14.05 5.97 8.98
C ARG A 42 15.55 5.71 8.99
N PHE A 43 16.38 6.70 9.26
CA PHE A 43 17.82 6.50 9.32
C PHE A 43 18.19 5.37 10.29
N ARG A 44 17.65 5.43 11.52
CA ARG A 44 17.89 4.41 12.54
C ARG A 44 17.27 3.06 12.15
N ASN A 45 16.06 3.05 11.62
CA ASN A 45 15.43 1.82 11.17
C ASN A 45 16.25 1.13 10.08
N TYR A 46 16.75 1.88 9.09
CA TYR A 46 17.52 1.33 7.98
C TYR A 46 18.89 0.80 8.40
N LEU A 47 19.49 1.36 9.45
CA LEU A 47 20.73 0.83 10.02
C LEU A 47 20.56 -0.56 10.66
N TYR A 48 19.42 -0.81 11.30
CA TYR A 48 19.29 -1.95 12.21
C TYR A 48 18.20 -2.95 11.83
N ARG A 49 17.30 -2.61 10.91
CA ARG A 49 16.17 -3.45 10.54
C ARG A 49 16.16 -3.72 9.03
N ASN A 50 15.58 -4.88 8.65
CA ASN A 50 15.38 -5.26 7.24
C ASN A 50 13.97 -5.82 7.09
N CYS A 51 13.03 -5.00 6.64
CA CYS A 51 11.61 -5.33 6.63
C CYS A 51 10.81 -4.46 5.66
N GLU A 52 9.55 -4.85 5.44
CA GLU A 52 8.53 -3.94 4.91
C GLU A 52 8.18 -2.91 6.00
N ASN A 53 8.90 -1.79 6.02
CA ASN A 53 8.82 -0.83 7.12
C ASN A 53 7.72 0.22 6.99
N TYR A 54 6.98 0.22 5.88
CA TYR A 54 5.92 1.21 5.63
C TYR A 54 4.70 0.62 4.89
N PRO A 55 4.05 -0.43 5.44
CA PRO A 55 3.03 -1.20 4.72
C PRO A 55 1.70 -0.46 4.52
N THR A 56 1.38 0.53 5.36
CA THR A 56 0.03 1.08 5.48
C THR A 56 -0.45 1.84 4.25
N HIS A 57 0.45 2.45 3.46
CA HIS A 57 0.09 3.28 2.32
C HIS A 57 -0.72 2.53 1.27
N GLU A 58 -0.39 1.25 1.05
CA GLU A 58 -1.11 0.44 0.06
C GLU A 58 -1.93 -0.68 0.70
N LEU A 59 -1.46 -1.22 1.82
CA LEU A 59 -2.22 -2.26 2.48
C LEU A 59 -3.58 -1.75 2.99
N GLY A 60 -3.68 -0.47 3.36
CA GLY A 60 -4.95 0.14 3.76
C GLY A 60 -6.02 0.06 2.66
N PRO A 61 -5.80 0.65 1.47
CA PRO A 61 -6.70 0.52 0.33
C PRO A 61 -6.98 -0.93 -0.07
N ILE A 62 -5.96 -1.78 -0.16
CA ILE A 62 -6.09 -3.20 -0.48
C ILE A 62 -6.95 -3.92 0.56
N ALA A 63 -6.73 -3.65 1.85
CA ALA A 63 -7.50 -4.26 2.93
C ALA A 63 -8.99 -3.92 2.85
N ASN A 64 -9.32 -2.71 2.41
CA ASN A 64 -10.71 -2.30 2.19
C ASN A 64 -11.32 -2.95 0.95
N VAL A 65 -10.53 -3.15 -0.12
CA VAL A 65 -10.97 -3.90 -1.32
C VAL A 65 -11.26 -5.36 -1.00
N LEU A 66 -10.43 -5.98 -0.17
CA LEU A 66 -10.51 -7.41 0.17
C LEU A 66 -11.30 -7.70 1.46
N ASP A 67 -11.90 -6.70 2.08
CA ASP A 67 -12.64 -6.82 3.36
C ASP A 67 -11.81 -7.43 4.49
N ILE A 68 -10.52 -7.12 4.58
CA ILE A 68 -9.64 -7.60 5.65
C ILE A 68 -10.20 -7.16 7.02
N ASN A 69 -10.24 -8.08 7.97
CA ASN A 69 -10.91 -7.97 9.26
C ASN A 69 -12.44 -7.82 9.21
N ARG A 70 -13.06 -7.98 8.01
CA ARG A 70 -14.51 -7.84 7.76
C ARG A 70 -14.99 -8.92 6.78
N GLY A 71 -14.95 -10.16 7.21
CA GLY A 71 -15.28 -11.34 6.41
C GLY A 71 -14.07 -11.97 5.71
N ASN A 72 -12.89 -11.39 5.83
CA ASN A 72 -11.62 -11.89 5.33
C ASN A 72 -10.49 -11.56 6.30
N ARG A 73 -9.33 -12.21 6.19
CA ARG A 73 -8.13 -11.89 6.98
C ARG A 73 -6.87 -12.32 6.26
N MET A 74 -5.76 -11.68 6.58
CA MET A 74 -4.43 -12.14 6.20
C MET A 74 -4.03 -13.33 7.09
N LEU A 75 -3.50 -14.41 6.49
CA LEU A 75 -3.16 -15.67 7.18
C LEU A 75 -1.66 -15.83 7.41
N THR A 76 -0.90 -15.68 6.33
CA THR A 76 0.55 -15.89 6.32
C THR A 76 1.21 -14.91 5.38
N LEU A 77 2.49 -14.62 5.63
CA LEU A 77 3.34 -13.90 4.69
C LEU A 77 4.68 -14.58 4.48
N VAL A 78 5.28 -14.27 3.34
CA VAL A 78 6.69 -14.52 3.01
C VAL A 78 7.31 -13.20 2.58
N SER A 79 8.50 -12.88 3.06
CA SER A 79 9.18 -11.66 2.70
C SER A 79 10.65 -11.91 2.36
N VAL A 80 11.12 -11.26 1.29
CA VAL A 80 12.52 -11.30 0.86
C VAL A 80 13.02 -9.89 0.61
N ALA A 81 14.29 -9.65 0.91
CA ALA A 81 14.95 -8.36 0.73
C ALA A 81 16.11 -8.48 -0.25
N SER A 82 16.29 -7.45 -1.08
CA SER A 82 17.50 -7.30 -1.89
C SER A 82 18.70 -6.91 -1.02
N LYS A 83 19.88 -6.81 -1.64
CA LYS A 83 21.03 -6.18 -0.98
C LYS A 83 20.76 -4.70 -0.68
N ALA A 84 21.48 -4.14 0.29
CA ALA A 84 21.53 -2.71 0.59
C ALA A 84 22.72 -2.09 -0.17
N ALA A 85 22.45 -1.22 -1.13
CA ALA A 85 23.49 -0.57 -1.94
C ALA A 85 23.17 0.90 -2.27
N GLY A 86 21.89 1.21 -2.49
CA GLY A 86 21.48 2.51 -3.04
C GLY A 86 21.76 3.68 -2.12
N LEU A 87 21.47 3.54 -0.81
CA LEU A 87 21.73 4.62 0.15
C LEU A 87 23.24 4.86 0.35
N HIS A 88 24.04 3.81 0.39
CA HIS A 88 25.50 3.93 0.50
C HIS A 88 26.09 4.67 -0.72
N GLU A 89 25.69 4.29 -1.93
CA GLU A 89 26.12 4.97 -3.16
C GLU A 89 25.71 6.45 -3.14
N TYR A 90 24.47 6.74 -2.76
CA TYR A 90 23.96 8.10 -2.67
C TYR A 90 24.75 8.95 -1.67
N LEU A 91 25.03 8.44 -0.48
CA LEU A 91 25.79 9.14 0.55
C LEU A 91 27.23 9.43 0.12
N LEU A 92 27.90 8.47 -0.52
CA LEU A 92 29.24 8.69 -1.07
C LEU A 92 29.24 9.79 -2.13
N ARG A 93 28.26 9.78 -3.02
CA ARG A 93 28.19 10.77 -4.11
C ARG A 93 27.82 12.17 -3.61
N GLU A 94 26.84 12.30 -2.73
CA GLU A 94 26.29 13.61 -2.33
C GLU A 94 26.97 14.21 -1.11
N LYS A 95 27.47 13.39 -0.19
CA LYS A 95 28.09 13.85 1.07
C LYS A 95 29.60 13.61 1.10
N GLY A 96 30.11 12.75 0.24
CA GLY A 96 31.54 12.39 0.18
C GLY A 96 31.96 11.29 1.14
N PRO A 97 33.18 10.76 0.96
CA PRO A 97 33.68 9.61 1.73
C PRO A 97 33.99 9.92 3.20
N ASP A 98 34.15 11.19 3.54
CA ASP A 98 34.43 11.64 4.94
C ASP A 98 33.14 11.77 5.77
N TYR A 99 31.98 11.66 5.15
CA TYR A 99 30.71 11.66 5.86
C TYR A 99 30.51 10.32 6.57
N ASP A 100 30.33 10.35 7.88
CA ASP A 100 30.36 9.12 8.70
C ASP A 100 29.28 8.11 8.30
N ALA A 101 28.08 8.56 7.93
CA ALA A 101 27.01 7.69 7.48
C ALA A 101 27.31 7.00 6.13
N ALA A 102 28.19 7.56 5.29
CA ALA A 102 28.61 6.93 4.05
C ALA A 102 29.42 5.63 4.28
N ASN A 103 30.02 5.49 5.47
CA ASN A 103 30.78 4.33 5.87
C ASN A 103 30.01 3.33 6.73
N MET A 104 28.72 3.58 6.98
CA MET A 104 27.86 2.68 7.77
C MET A 104 27.27 1.55 6.90
N ASN A 105 27.11 0.39 7.53
CA ASN A 105 26.40 -0.72 6.92
C ASN A 105 24.90 -0.62 7.24
N PHE A 106 24.08 -0.43 6.23
CA PHE A 106 22.64 -0.44 6.38
C PHE A 106 22.11 -1.88 6.29
N ALA A 107 21.27 -2.28 7.26
CA ALA A 107 20.63 -3.60 7.27
C ALA A 107 19.47 -3.68 6.29
N GLN A 108 18.76 -2.54 6.06
CA GLN A 108 17.59 -2.47 5.19
C GLN A 108 17.99 -2.72 3.73
N GLY A 109 17.48 -3.80 3.14
CA GLY A 109 17.60 -4.02 1.70
C GLY A 109 16.91 -2.92 0.89
N ASP A 110 17.42 -2.60 -0.28
CA ASP A 110 16.90 -1.52 -1.12
C ASP A 110 15.46 -1.78 -1.56
N VAL A 111 15.15 -3.04 -1.85
CA VAL A 111 13.79 -3.49 -2.20
C VAL A 111 13.40 -4.65 -1.27
N VAL A 112 12.24 -4.53 -0.65
CA VAL A 112 11.64 -5.64 0.11
C VAL A 112 10.33 -6.02 -0.55
N THR A 113 10.16 -7.31 -0.87
CA THR A 113 8.93 -7.85 -1.45
C THR A 113 8.28 -8.80 -0.46
N THR A 114 7.02 -8.55 -0.15
CA THR A 114 6.22 -9.32 0.80
C THR A 114 4.99 -9.87 0.11
N ILE A 115 4.80 -11.18 0.14
CA ILE A 115 3.61 -11.85 -0.39
C ILE A 115 2.77 -12.35 0.77
N ILE A 116 1.49 -11.98 0.78
CA ILE A 116 0.52 -12.31 1.83
C ILE A 116 -0.57 -13.21 1.24
N LYS A 117 -0.95 -14.26 1.96
CA LYS A 117 -2.09 -15.11 1.65
C LYS A 117 -3.29 -14.76 2.52
N CYS A 118 -4.46 -14.59 1.91
CA CYS A 118 -5.72 -14.28 2.60
C CYS A 118 -6.62 -15.52 2.79
N ALA A 119 -7.57 -15.42 3.71
CA ALA A 119 -8.45 -16.53 4.11
C ALA A 119 -9.42 -16.97 3.00
N ARG A 120 -9.90 -16.03 2.18
CA ARG A 120 -10.75 -16.34 1.04
C ARG A 120 -9.99 -16.84 -0.19
N GLY A 121 -8.64 -16.87 -0.13
CA GLY A 121 -7.80 -17.39 -1.20
C GLY A 121 -7.03 -16.34 -1.99
N GLU A 122 -7.31 -15.07 -1.83
CA GLU A 122 -6.60 -13.98 -2.49
C GLU A 122 -5.14 -13.88 -2.04
N THR A 123 -4.33 -13.26 -2.87
CA THR A 123 -2.96 -12.90 -2.54
C THR A 123 -2.74 -11.39 -2.61
N ILE A 124 -1.85 -10.88 -1.75
CA ILE A 124 -1.39 -9.50 -1.78
C ILE A 124 0.12 -9.50 -1.97
N CYS A 125 0.63 -8.67 -2.88
CA CYS A 125 2.06 -8.43 -3.05
C CYS A 125 2.37 -6.98 -2.67
N LEU A 126 3.21 -6.79 -1.64
CA LEU A 126 3.70 -5.47 -1.24
C LEU A 126 5.16 -5.30 -1.64
N THR A 127 5.53 -4.11 -2.07
CA THR A 127 6.90 -3.74 -2.42
C THR A 127 7.30 -2.45 -1.73
N LEU A 128 8.28 -2.52 -0.84
CA LEU A 128 9.00 -1.35 -0.32
C LEU A 128 10.20 -1.06 -1.23
N ASP A 129 10.33 0.17 -1.70
CA ASP A 129 11.48 0.65 -2.48
C ASP A 129 11.68 2.14 -2.20
N THR A 130 12.65 2.45 -1.31
CA THR A 130 12.82 3.82 -0.76
C THR A 130 14.26 4.32 -0.82
N THR A 131 15.20 3.50 -1.30
CA THR A 131 16.63 3.82 -1.31
C THR A 131 17.26 3.75 -2.71
N LEU A 132 16.43 3.68 -3.74
CA LEU A 132 16.83 3.70 -5.15
C LEU A 132 16.23 4.89 -5.90
N PRO A 133 16.85 5.33 -7.02
CA PRO A 133 16.31 6.40 -7.86
C PRO A 133 15.04 5.94 -8.57
N ARG A 134 13.94 6.64 -8.34
CA ARG A 134 12.66 6.34 -8.98
C ARG A 134 11.65 7.47 -8.92
N ALA A 135 10.66 7.43 -9.80
CA ALA A 135 9.44 8.20 -9.65
C ALA A 135 8.57 7.59 -8.53
N TYR A 136 7.79 8.44 -7.86
CA TYR A 136 6.82 7.98 -6.84
C TYR A 136 5.74 7.11 -7.48
N SER A 137 5.44 5.99 -6.83
CA SER A 137 4.29 5.14 -7.16
C SER A 137 3.94 4.29 -5.95
N ARG A 138 2.65 4.06 -5.73
CA ARG A 138 2.18 3.05 -4.78
C ARG A 138 1.96 1.71 -5.45
N GLY A 139 1.97 1.67 -6.78
CA GLY A 139 1.81 0.46 -7.58
C GLY A 139 0.50 -0.25 -7.31
N PHE A 140 -0.56 0.52 -6.96
CA PHE A 140 -1.85 -0.04 -6.63
C PHE A 140 -2.44 -0.80 -7.83
N HIS A 141 -2.67 -2.08 -7.62
CA HIS A 141 -3.21 -2.97 -8.63
C HIS A 141 -4.26 -3.89 -7.99
N VAL A 142 -5.39 -4.03 -8.66
CA VAL A 142 -6.45 -4.97 -8.30
C VAL A 142 -6.75 -5.84 -9.51
N GLN A 143 -6.67 -7.15 -9.34
CA GLN A 143 -6.95 -8.15 -10.37
C GLN A 143 -8.14 -9.01 -9.95
N GLY A 144 -9.17 -9.00 -10.76
CA GLY A 144 -10.35 -9.85 -10.61
C GLY A 144 -10.58 -10.74 -11.83
N THR A 145 -11.63 -11.56 -11.75
CA THR A 145 -12.01 -12.52 -12.83
C THR A 145 -12.65 -11.85 -14.05
N LYS A 146 -13.08 -10.58 -13.93
CA LYS A 146 -13.76 -9.83 -15.01
C LYS A 146 -13.13 -8.47 -15.29
N GLY A 147 -12.04 -8.14 -14.61
CA GLY A 147 -11.39 -6.87 -14.87
C GLY A 147 -10.22 -6.61 -13.93
N MET A 148 -9.50 -5.55 -14.24
CA MET A 148 -8.34 -5.10 -13.47
C MET A 148 -8.21 -3.59 -13.47
N TYR A 149 -7.49 -3.09 -12.46
CA TYR A 149 -6.94 -1.74 -12.40
C TYR A 149 -5.44 -1.78 -12.11
N MET A 150 -4.67 -0.89 -12.77
CA MET A 150 -3.23 -0.72 -12.54
C MET A 150 -2.88 0.77 -12.46
N GLU A 151 -2.28 1.20 -11.33
CA GLU A 151 -1.94 2.61 -11.08
C GLU A 151 -0.81 3.12 -11.99
N ASP A 152 0.24 2.32 -12.19
CA ASP A 152 1.46 2.77 -12.87
C ASP A 152 1.22 3.28 -14.30
N ASN A 153 0.21 2.77 -14.97
CA ASN A 153 -0.22 3.24 -16.29
C ASN A 153 -1.67 3.76 -16.31
N LYS A 154 -2.30 3.89 -15.14
CA LYS A 154 -3.69 4.36 -14.96
C LYS A 154 -4.69 3.64 -15.85
N SER A 155 -4.57 2.33 -15.93
CA SER A 155 -5.39 1.48 -16.80
C SER A 155 -6.49 0.79 -16.03
N VAL A 156 -7.67 0.75 -16.65
CA VAL A 156 -8.76 -0.18 -16.37
C VAL A 156 -8.93 -1.07 -17.58
N PHE A 157 -9.04 -2.38 -17.36
CA PHE A 157 -9.41 -3.34 -18.39
C PHE A 157 -10.60 -4.16 -17.89
N LEU A 158 -11.68 -4.24 -18.67
CA LEU A 158 -12.89 -4.99 -18.33
C LEU A 158 -13.17 -6.02 -19.41
N ASP A 159 -13.31 -7.28 -18.99
CA ASP A 159 -13.72 -8.40 -19.83
C ASP A 159 -15.04 -8.12 -20.54
N GLY A 160 -15.12 -8.47 -21.82
CA GLY A 160 -16.29 -8.23 -22.67
C GLY A 160 -16.51 -6.78 -23.12
N LYS A 161 -15.73 -5.81 -22.60
CA LYS A 161 -15.72 -4.42 -23.06
C LYS A 161 -14.44 -4.09 -23.82
N ASP A 162 -13.31 -4.49 -23.28
CA ASP A 162 -11.99 -4.24 -23.87
C ASP A 162 -11.55 -5.44 -24.71
N ASN A 163 -10.72 -5.20 -25.74
CA ASN A 163 -10.31 -6.24 -26.66
C ASN A 163 -9.18 -7.10 -26.06
N GLU A 164 -9.43 -8.39 -25.89
CA GLU A 164 -8.51 -9.35 -25.32
C GLU A 164 -7.32 -9.71 -26.22
N TYR A 165 -7.48 -9.56 -27.53
CA TYR A 165 -6.49 -9.91 -28.55
C TYR A 165 -5.80 -8.72 -29.19
N ASP A 166 -5.92 -7.54 -28.57
CA ASP A 166 -5.28 -6.35 -29.10
C ASP A 166 -3.80 -6.33 -28.70
N PHE A 167 -2.93 -6.43 -29.71
CA PHE A 167 -1.48 -6.29 -29.51
C PHE A 167 -1.03 -4.88 -29.23
N LYS A 168 -1.91 -3.92 -29.26
CA LYS A 168 -1.65 -2.52 -28.90
C LYS A 168 -1.95 -2.31 -27.42
N TRP A 169 -1.24 -2.99 -26.55
CA TRP A 169 -1.42 -2.94 -25.09
C TRP A 169 -1.43 -1.54 -24.49
N ASN A 170 -0.77 -0.57 -25.13
CA ASN A 170 -0.74 0.81 -24.68
C ASN A 170 -2.00 1.61 -25.01
N GLU A 171 -2.93 1.11 -25.81
CA GLU A 171 -4.22 1.78 -26.08
C GLU A 171 -5.08 1.88 -24.81
N ARG A 172 -4.88 0.98 -23.85
CA ARG A 172 -5.59 1.04 -22.56
C ARG A 172 -4.88 1.87 -21.48
N TRP A 173 -3.71 2.42 -21.77
CA TRP A 173 -3.05 3.33 -20.84
C TRP A 173 -3.87 4.60 -20.64
N ASN A 174 -3.97 5.07 -19.39
CA ASN A 174 -4.81 6.19 -18.96
C ASN A 174 -6.32 5.98 -19.12
N SER A 175 -6.78 4.75 -19.40
CA SER A 175 -8.21 4.45 -19.56
C SER A 175 -9.03 4.63 -18.27
N ALA A 176 -8.40 4.76 -17.11
CA ALA A 176 -9.09 5.04 -15.85
C ALA A 176 -9.94 6.32 -15.90
N GLU A 177 -9.52 7.31 -16.69
CA GLU A 177 -10.28 8.58 -16.85
C GLU A 177 -11.69 8.37 -17.42
N GLU A 178 -11.88 7.36 -18.28
CA GLU A 178 -13.19 7.02 -18.85
C GLU A 178 -14.22 6.60 -17.80
N TYR A 179 -13.73 6.16 -16.64
CA TYR A 179 -14.54 5.59 -15.56
C TYR A 179 -14.83 6.57 -14.45
N ARG A 180 -14.10 7.72 -14.33
CA ARG A 180 -14.23 8.66 -13.21
C ARG A 180 -15.62 9.23 -13.07
N GLU A 181 -16.20 9.77 -14.14
CA GLU A 181 -17.52 10.39 -14.08
C GLU A 181 -18.56 9.45 -13.45
N LYS A 182 -18.54 8.18 -13.85
CA LYS A 182 -19.51 7.18 -13.40
C LYS A 182 -19.16 6.56 -12.05
N TYR A 183 -17.88 6.25 -11.81
CA TYR A 183 -17.47 5.39 -10.70
C TYR A 183 -16.66 6.07 -9.59
N ASP A 184 -16.26 7.34 -9.74
CA ASP A 184 -15.68 8.05 -8.61
C ASP A 184 -16.62 7.98 -7.40
N HIS A 185 -16.03 7.71 -6.25
CA HIS A 185 -16.80 7.47 -5.03
C HIS A 185 -17.57 8.73 -4.60
N PRO A 186 -18.83 8.63 -4.14
CA PRO A 186 -19.64 9.78 -3.74
C PRO A 186 -18.96 10.70 -2.72
N VAL A 187 -18.20 10.15 -1.77
CA VAL A 187 -17.40 10.93 -0.80
C VAL A 187 -16.40 11.84 -1.52
N TRP A 188 -15.70 11.30 -2.52
CA TRP A 188 -14.72 12.06 -3.31
C TRP A 188 -15.40 13.12 -4.18
N LYS A 189 -16.48 12.74 -4.88
CA LYS A 189 -17.27 13.69 -5.69
C LYS A 189 -17.78 14.87 -4.87
N LYS A 190 -18.36 14.59 -3.71
CA LYS A 190 -18.82 15.62 -2.77
C LYS A 190 -17.68 16.53 -2.34
N TYR A 191 -16.54 15.96 -1.96
CA TYR A 191 -15.37 16.71 -1.51
C TYR A 191 -14.83 17.64 -2.60
N LEU A 192 -14.72 17.17 -3.84
CA LEU A 192 -14.30 18.00 -4.98
C LEU A 192 -15.27 19.15 -5.23
N ALA A 193 -16.58 18.92 -5.14
CA ALA A 193 -17.61 19.93 -5.29
C ALA A 193 -17.57 21.01 -4.18
N GLU A 194 -17.18 20.65 -2.96
CA GLU A 194 -17.04 21.56 -1.82
C GLU A 194 -15.70 22.34 -1.83
N GLY A 195 -14.77 21.99 -2.70
CA GLY A 195 -13.44 22.58 -2.82
C GLY A 195 -12.37 21.85 -1.97
N VAL A 196 -11.23 21.54 -2.59
CA VAL A 196 -10.12 20.83 -1.97
C VAL A 196 -9.45 21.66 -0.88
N ARG A 197 -9.21 21.07 0.28
CA ARG A 197 -8.65 21.71 1.49
C ARG A 197 -7.59 20.79 2.12
N GLY A 198 -6.56 21.40 2.74
CA GLY A 198 -5.54 20.68 3.49
C GLY A 198 -4.44 20.10 2.61
N GLY A 199 -3.49 19.41 3.26
CA GLY A 199 -2.33 18.80 2.61
C GLY A 199 -2.65 17.50 1.85
N HIS A 200 -1.65 16.99 1.12
CA HIS A 200 -1.74 15.79 0.30
C HIS A 200 -2.95 15.79 -0.64
N ASP A 201 -3.15 16.90 -1.37
CA ASP A 201 -4.28 17.09 -2.31
C ASP A 201 -5.66 16.88 -1.64
N GLY A 202 -5.75 17.23 -0.35
CA GLY A 202 -6.97 17.17 0.44
C GLY A 202 -7.22 15.88 1.20
N MET A 203 -6.38 14.87 1.07
CA MET A 203 -6.55 13.61 1.80
C MET A 203 -6.48 13.80 3.31
N ASP A 204 -5.57 14.64 3.81
CA ASP A 204 -5.44 14.92 5.25
C ASP A 204 -6.75 15.44 5.83
N TRP A 205 -7.40 16.37 5.14
CA TRP A 205 -8.67 16.93 5.59
C TRP A 205 -9.77 15.86 5.65
N LEU A 206 -9.86 14.99 4.63
CA LEU A 206 -10.85 13.91 4.59
C LEU A 206 -10.64 12.90 5.72
N VAL A 207 -9.39 12.53 6.01
CA VAL A 207 -9.05 11.60 7.09
C VAL A 207 -9.45 12.18 8.45
N PHE A 208 -9.05 13.43 8.73
CA PHE A 208 -9.42 14.09 9.99
C PHE A 208 -10.93 14.30 10.11
N ARG A 209 -11.58 14.71 9.03
CA ARG A 209 -13.03 14.90 9.01
C ARG A 209 -13.78 13.61 9.33
N SER A 210 -13.40 12.52 8.68
CA SER A 210 -14.00 11.20 8.91
C SER A 210 -13.84 10.74 10.36
N PHE A 211 -12.63 10.93 10.93
CA PHE A 211 -12.37 10.61 12.34
C PHE A 211 -13.23 11.47 13.30
N PHE A 212 -13.25 12.80 13.09
CA PHE A 212 -14.00 13.69 13.97
C PHE A 212 -15.51 13.48 13.88
N ASP A 213 -16.04 13.20 12.70
CA ASP A 213 -17.46 12.93 12.53
C ASP A 213 -17.86 11.61 13.21
N ALA A 214 -17.03 10.57 13.12
CA ALA A 214 -17.23 9.33 13.86
C ALA A 214 -17.18 9.56 15.39
N ALA A 215 -16.20 10.30 15.88
CA ALA A 215 -16.06 10.62 17.30
C ALA A 215 -17.26 11.41 17.83
N LYS A 216 -17.75 12.42 17.09
CA LYS A 216 -18.94 13.19 17.47
C LYS A 216 -20.22 12.37 17.48
N ALA A 217 -20.32 11.40 16.57
CA ALA A 217 -21.45 10.49 16.48
C ALA A 217 -21.39 9.35 17.50
N GLY A 218 -20.30 9.20 18.26
CA GLY A 218 -20.06 8.03 19.10
C GLY A 218 -19.95 6.73 18.31
N ALA A 219 -19.60 6.80 17.02
CA ALA A 219 -19.46 5.69 16.12
C ALA A 219 -18.01 5.13 16.15
N PRO A 220 -17.80 3.87 15.75
CA PRO A 220 -16.44 3.33 15.57
C PRO A 220 -15.62 4.18 14.58
N ALA A 221 -14.32 4.30 14.82
CA ALA A 221 -13.41 4.96 13.89
C ALA A 221 -13.43 4.23 12.53
N PRO A 222 -13.32 4.94 11.40
CA PRO A 222 -13.30 4.34 10.06
C PRO A 222 -12.17 3.32 9.88
N ILE A 223 -10.98 3.63 10.42
CA ILE A 223 -9.86 2.70 10.59
C ILE A 223 -9.74 2.44 12.08
N ASP A 224 -10.03 1.23 12.51
CA ASP A 224 -10.04 0.88 13.93
C ASP A 224 -8.71 0.23 14.39
N VAL A 225 -8.64 -0.12 15.68
CA VAL A 225 -7.45 -0.72 16.29
C VAL A 225 -7.09 -2.07 15.66
N TYR A 226 -8.05 -2.84 15.18
CA TYR A 226 -7.80 -4.13 14.54
C TYR A 226 -7.18 -3.96 13.16
N ASP A 227 -7.61 -2.94 12.41
CA ASP A 227 -7.02 -2.57 11.12
C ASP A 227 -5.58 -2.09 11.33
N ALA A 228 -5.37 -1.16 12.27
CA ALA A 228 -4.05 -0.65 12.60
C ALA A 228 -3.09 -1.77 13.04
N ALA A 229 -3.54 -2.67 13.92
CA ALA A 229 -2.73 -3.80 14.38
C ALA A 229 -2.38 -4.77 13.25
N ALA A 230 -3.36 -5.15 12.43
CA ALA A 230 -3.14 -6.07 11.31
C ALA A 230 -2.18 -5.49 10.26
N TRP A 231 -2.36 -4.22 9.87
CA TRP A 231 -1.50 -3.60 8.86
C TRP A 231 -0.07 -3.37 9.37
N MET A 232 0.08 -2.87 10.60
CA MET A 232 1.41 -2.60 11.17
C MET A 232 2.16 -3.86 11.57
N SER A 233 1.47 -4.98 11.83
CA SER A 233 2.13 -6.25 12.12
C SER A 233 3.01 -6.75 10.97
N ILE A 234 2.71 -6.34 9.73
CA ILE A 234 3.49 -6.70 8.54
C ILE A 234 4.94 -6.29 8.69
N SER A 235 5.24 -5.14 9.30
CA SER A 235 6.63 -4.70 9.51
C SER A 235 7.43 -5.70 10.35
N CYS A 236 6.89 -6.15 11.47
CA CYS A 236 7.59 -7.10 12.35
C CYS A 236 7.65 -8.52 11.75
N LEU A 237 6.55 -8.95 11.11
CA LEU A 237 6.47 -10.30 10.55
C LEU A 237 7.30 -10.44 9.27
N SER A 238 7.39 -9.39 8.45
CA SER A 238 8.29 -9.35 7.29
C SER A 238 9.75 -9.40 7.71
N GLU A 239 10.13 -8.67 8.78
CA GLU A 239 11.48 -8.73 9.36
C GLU A 239 11.82 -10.16 9.81
N GLN A 240 10.89 -10.83 10.49
CA GLN A 240 11.06 -12.21 10.88
C GLN A 240 11.24 -13.13 9.66
N SER A 241 10.41 -12.99 8.64
CA SER A 241 10.50 -13.79 7.41
C SER A 241 11.84 -13.58 6.71
N VAL A 242 12.29 -12.33 6.54
CA VAL A 242 13.59 -12.00 5.95
C VAL A 242 14.73 -12.62 6.75
N ALA A 243 14.72 -12.49 8.08
CA ALA A 243 15.74 -13.07 8.95
C ALA A 243 15.80 -14.62 8.88
N MET A 244 14.70 -15.27 8.54
CA MET A 244 14.60 -16.72 8.34
C MET A 244 14.83 -17.14 6.87
N GLY A 245 15.37 -16.25 6.02
CA GLY A 245 15.65 -16.56 4.62
C GLY A 245 14.41 -16.66 3.72
N GLY A 246 13.32 -15.96 4.07
CA GLY A 246 12.08 -15.98 3.33
C GLY A 246 11.12 -17.11 3.75
N ALA A 247 11.24 -17.58 4.99
CA ALA A 247 10.31 -18.58 5.51
C ALA A 247 8.91 -17.99 5.75
N PRO A 248 7.83 -18.79 5.58
CA PRO A 248 6.48 -18.36 5.89
C PRO A 248 6.29 -18.02 7.36
N VAL A 249 5.61 -16.90 7.65
CA VAL A 249 5.27 -16.45 9.00
C VAL A 249 3.76 -16.29 9.11
N ALA A 250 3.16 -16.82 10.17
CA ALA A 250 1.73 -16.67 10.43
C ALA A 250 1.40 -15.23 10.88
N ILE A 251 0.30 -14.71 10.37
CA ILE A 251 -0.24 -13.41 10.77
C ILE A 251 -1.29 -13.63 11.85
N PRO A 252 -1.13 -13.04 13.06
CA PRO A 252 -2.09 -13.20 14.15
C PRO A 252 -3.50 -12.70 13.79
N ASP A 253 -4.50 -13.33 14.37
CA ASP A 253 -5.86 -12.80 14.35
C ASP A 253 -6.06 -11.83 15.51
N PHE A 254 -5.97 -10.53 15.23
CA PHE A 254 -6.18 -9.49 16.24
C PHE A 254 -7.63 -9.31 16.63
N THR A 255 -8.57 -9.86 15.86
CA THR A 255 -10.01 -9.75 16.11
C THR A 255 -10.56 -10.87 17.00
N ASN A 256 -9.75 -11.89 17.28
CA ASN A 256 -10.17 -13.10 18.01
C ASN A 256 -11.42 -13.74 17.40
N GLY A 257 -11.42 -13.95 16.09
CA GLY A 257 -12.51 -14.56 15.33
C GLY A 257 -13.62 -13.59 14.87
N LYS A 258 -13.68 -12.39 15.43
CA LYS A 258 -14.75 -11.42 15.08
C LYS A 258 -14.71 -10.95 13.64
N TRP A 259 -13.60 -11.10 12.94
CA TRP A 259 -13.50 -10.75 11.52
C TRP A 259 -14.57 -11.43 10.65
N MET A 260 -15.08 -12.58 11.06
CA MET A 260 -16.10 -13.34 10.32
C MET A 260 -17.47 -12.65 10.28
N GLU A 261 -17.78 -11.84 11.30
CA GLU A 261 -19.11 -11.24 11.49
C GLU A 261 -19.13 -9.72 11.26
N ARG A 262 -17.96 -9.10 11.10
CA ARG A 262 -17.87 -7.66 10.92
C ARG A 262 -18.31 -7.26 9.51
N ALA A 263 -19.12 -6.18 9.44
CA ALA A 263 -19.58 -5.64 8.16
C ALA A 263 -18.41 -5.04 7.34
N PRO A 264 -18.51 -5.07 6.00
CA PRO A 264 -17.57 -4.39 5.12
C PRO A 264 -17.43 -2.90 5.46
N TRP A 265 -16.22 -2.38 5.27
CA TRP A 265 -15.95 -0.96 5.47
C TRP A 265 -16.77 -0.09 4.51
N GLN A 266 -17.31 1.01 5.03
CA GLN A 266 -18.01 2.03 4.25
C GLN A 266 -17.28 3.37 4.46
N PRO A 267 -16.80 4.03 3.40
CA PRO A 267 -16.12 5.31 3.49
C PRO A 267 -17.04 6.45 3.88
#